data_8a59f354db37bd0cb98eb4a175bbd1e4
#
_entry.id   8a59f354db37bd0cb98eb4a175bbd1e4
#
_cell.length_a   1.000
_cell.length_b   1.000
_cell.length_c   1.000
_cell.angle_alpha   90.00
_cell.angle_beta   90.00
_cell.angle_gamma   90.00
#
_symmetry.space_group_name_H-M   'P 1'
#
loop_
_entity.id
_entity.type
_entity.pdbx_description
1 polymer ?
#
loop_
_entity_poly.entity_id
_entity_poly.type
_entity_poly.pdbx_seq_one_letter_code
_entity_poly.pdbx_strand_id
1 'polypeptide(L)'
;MKQFMVEIKFNKQDFPEIMPLVPEQQEKITELMQKNKVGSYVLSLERSKLWMVVNEDTEEEVIEVLQMLPLFDFFQFDIFKLTFNNQVVAMPAISLN
;
A
#
# COMPACT_ATOMS: atom_id res chain seq x y z
N MET A 1 -13.67 10.61 -4.51
CA MET A 1 -12.31 10.05 -4.43
C MET A 1 -12.29 8.72 -5.17
N LYS A 2 -11.30 8.51 -5.99
CA LYS A 2 -11.15 7.28 -6.74
C LYS A 2 -10.20 6.34 -6.04
N GLN A 3 -10.20 5.09 -6.46
CA GLN A 3 -9.30 4.09 -5.89
C GLN A 3 -8.39 3.53 -6.97
N PHE A 4 -7.13 3.32 -6.60
CA PHE A 4 -6.14 2.73 -7.48
C PHE A 4 -5.48 1.57 -6.75
N MET A 5 -5.27 0.47 -7.48
CA MET A 5 -4.45 -0.62 -6.99
C MET A 5 -3.03 -0.38 -7.45
N VAL A 6 -2.09 -0.47 -6.53
CA VAL A 6 -0.67 -0.35 -6.86
C VAL A 6 -0.03 -1.70 -6.59
N GLU A 7 0.57 -2.28 -7.61
CA GLU A 7 1.33 -3.51 -7.48
C GLU A 7 2.81 -3.15 -7.47
N ILE A 8 3.50 -3.52 -6.42
CA ILE A 8 4.89 -3.14 -6.20
C ILE A 8 5.75 -4.40 -6.14
N LYS A 9 6.90 -4.36 -6.78
CA LYS A 9 7.89 -5.43 -6.72
C LYS A 9 9.16 -4.89 -6.10
N PHE A 10 9.82 -5.75 -5.33
CA PHE A 10 11.14 -5.47 -4.78
C PHE A 10 12.15 -6.43 -5.36
N ASN A 11 13.39 -5.97 -5.41
CA ASN A 11 14.50 -6.85 -5.75
C ASN A 11 15.03 -7.45 -4.45
N LYS A 12 15.12 -8.78 -4.40
CA LYS A 12 15.61 -9.44 -3.18
C LYS A 12 17.02 -9.02 -2.82
N GLN A 13 17.82 -8.60 -3.79
CA GLN A 13 19.16 -8.10 -3.55
C GLN A 13 19.16 -6.85 -2.69
N ASP A 14 18.05 -6.11 -2.64
CA ASP A 14 17.95 -4.89 -1.88
C ASP A 14 17.49 -5.12 -0.43
N PHE A 15 17.14 -6.35 -0.07
CA PHE A 15 16.60 -6.64 1.26
C PHE A 15 17.51 -6.15 2.40
N PRO A 16 18.83 -6.30 2.33
CA PRO A 16 19.68 -5.76 3.41
C PRO A 16 19.51 -4.25 3.63
N GLU A 17 19.19 -3.51 2.56
CA GLU A 17 18.96 -2.08 2.66
C GLU A 17 17.52 -1.76 3.01
N ILE A 18 16.57 -2.62 2.62
CA ILE A 18 15.15 -2.44 2.87
C ILE A 18 14.80 -2.70 4.34
N MET A 19 15.34 -3.78 4.91
CA MET A 19 14.91 -4.22 6.24
C MET A 19 15.07 -3.17 7.33
N PRO A 20 16.17 -2.39 7.38
CA PRO A 20 16.28 -1.35 8.41
C PRO A 20 15.23 -0.25 8.28
N LEU A 21 14.63 -0.07 7.11
CA LEU A 21 13.64 0.97 6.85
C LEU A 21 12.21 0.51 7.12
N VAL A 22 12.00 -0.78 7.37
CA VAL A 22 10.66 -1.33 7.54
C VAL A 22 9.88 -0.66 8.68
N PRO A 23 10.47 -0.39 9.86
CA PRO A 23 9.71 0.27 10.90
C PRO A 23 9.19 1.64 10.50
N GLU A 24 10.01 2.46 9.81
CA GLU A 24 9.57 3.77 9.32
C GLU A 24 8.50 3.63 8.26
N GLN A 25 8.64 2.63 7.39
CA GLN A 25 7.64 2.34 6.37
C GLN A 25 6.29 2.04 7.02
N GLN A 26 6.27 1.20 8.06
CA GLN A 26 5.05 0.84 8.75
C GLN A 26 4.40 2.04 9.42
N GLU A 27 5.20 2.91 10.01
CA GLU A 27 4.67 4.13 10.62
C GLU A 27 4.02 5.03 9.58
N LYS A 28 4.66 5.20 8.44
CA LYS A 28 4.11 6.06 7.38
C LYS A 28 2.83 5.46 6.81
N ILE A 29 2.79 4.15 6.61
CA ILE A 29 1.57 3.48 6.13
C ILE A 29 0.43 3.68 7.12
N THR A 30 0.69 3.53 8.41
CA THR A 30 -0.33 3.73 9.44
C THR A 30 -0.87 5.16 9.38
N GLU A 31 0.02 6.14 9.25
CA GLU A 31 -0.37 7.54 9.14
C GLU A 31 -1.27 7.76 7.91
N LEU A 32 -0.88 7.20 6.77
CA LEU A 32 -1.65 7.36 5.52
C LEU A 32 -3.00 6.66 5.60
N MET A 33 -3.08 5.54 6.31
CA MET A 33 -4.36 4.87 6.55
C MET A 33 -5.27 5.71 7.42
N GLN A 34 -4.72 6.33 8.45
CA GLN A 34 -5.50 7.20 9.32
C GLN A 34 -6.05 8.39 8.56
N LYS A 35 -5.34 8.85 7.55
CA LYS A 35 -5.79 9.96 6.68
C LYS A 35 -6.65 9.49 5.53
N ASN A 36 -6.97 8.20 5.48
CA ASN A 36 -7.76 7.58 4.42
C ASN A 36 -7.12 7.72 3.03
N LYS A 37 -5.82 7.88 2.96
CA LYS A 37 -5.12 7.91 1.68
C LYS A 37 -4.74 6.52 1.22
N VAL A 38 -4.52 5.59 2.15
CA VAL A 38 -4.25 4.18 1.84
C VAL A 38 -5.38 3.35 2.44
N GLY A 39 -6.01 2.55 1.61
CA GLY A 39 -7.13 1.72 2.05
C GLY A 39 -6.71 0.32 2.47
N SER A 40 -5.65 -0.20 1.86
CA SER A 40 -5.12 -1.50 2.24
C SER A 40 -3.65 -1.59 1.87
N TYR A 41 -2.95 -2.52 2.52
CA TYR A 41 -1.52 -2.67 2.35
C TYR A 41 -1.19 -4.13 2.63
N VAL A 42 -0.80 -4.89 1.61
CA VAL A 42 -0.64 -6.34 1.68
C VAL A 42 0.73 -6.72 1.14
N LEU A 43 1.47 -7.51 1.89
CA LEU A 43 2.83 -7.89 1.56
C LEU A 43 2.98 -9.41 1.43
N SER A 44 3.65 -9.85 0.36
CA SER A 44 4.09 -11.23 0.21
C SER A 44 5.61 -11.25 0.13
N LEU A 45 6.27 -11.68 1.20
CA LEU A 45 7.72 -11.78 1.21
C LEU A 45 8.20 -12.86 0.25
N GLU A 46 7.46 -13.95 0.15
CA GLU A 46 7.81 -15.05 -0.73
C GLU A 46 7.97 -14.59 -2.18
N ARG A 47 7.07 -13.71 -2.62
CA ARG A 47 7.09 -13.22 -3.99
C ARG A 47 7.77 -11.87 -4.14
N SER A 48 8.21 -11.27 -3.03
CA SER A 48 8.81 -9.94 -3.01
C SER A 48 7.86 -8.92 -3.63
N LYS A 49 6.58 -9.02 -3.30
CA LYS A 49 5.54 -8.16 -3.83
C LYS A 49 4.73 -7.55 -2.73
N LEU A 50 4.23 -6.36 -3.03
CA LEU A 50 3.37 -5.62 -2.13
C LEU A 50 2.23 -5.04 -2.96
N TRP A 51 1.02 -5.10 -2.42
CA TRP A 51 -0.14 -4.49 -3.08
C TRP A 51 -0.76 -3.51 -2.12
N MET A 52 -1.15 -2.35 -2.64
CA MET A 52 -1.85 -1.39 -1.81
C MET A 52 -2.94 -0.72 -2.63
N VAL A 53 -4.02 -0.33 -1.93
CA VAL A 53 -5.09 0.46 -2.53
C VAL A 53 -4.87 1.89 -2.05
N VAL A 54 -4.80 2.82 -2.99
CA VAL A 54 -4.60 4.23 -2.70
C VAL A 54 -5.84 5.00 -3.11
N ASN A 55 -6.33 5.87 -2.22
CA ASN A 55 -7.51 6.68 -2.43
C ASN A 55 -7.09 8.09 -2.83
N GLU A 56 -7.09 8.39 -4.12
CA GLU A 56 -6.78 9.70 -4.65
C GLU A 56 -7.58 9.92 -5.93
N ASP A 57 -7.55 11.12 -6.48
CA ASP A 57 -8.34 11.42 -7.67
C ASP A 57 -7.60 11.16 -8.97
N THR A 58 -6.27 11.26 -8.97
CA THR A 58 -5.46 11.11 -10.17
C THR A 58 -4.28 10.19 -9.91
N GLU A 59 -3.73 9.66 -10.99
CA GLU A 59 -2.55 8.80 -10.93
C GLU A 59 -1.33 9.57 -10.40
N GLU A 60 -1.22 10.85 -10.77
CA GLU A 60 -0.15 11.69 -10.27
C GLU A 60 -0.19 11.83 -8.77
N GLU A 61 -1.37 11.95 -8.20
CA GLU A 61 -1.53 12.02 -6.76
C GLU A 61 -1.20 10.70 -6.08
N VAL A 62 -1.48 9.57 -6.76
CA VAL A 62 -1.07 8.26 -6.25
C VAL A 62 0.46 8.19 -6.17
N ILE A 63 1.15 8.67 -7.20
CA ILE A 63 2.61 8.67 -7.20
C ILE A 63 3.15 9.55 -6.06
N GLU A 64 2.51 10.69 -5.80
CA GLU A 64 2.90 11.53 -4.67
C GLU A 64 2.79 10.79 -3.33
N VAL A 65 1.74 9.98 -3.17
CA VAL A 65 1.61 9.15 -1.97
C VAL A 65 2.74 8.15 -1.86
N LEU A 66 3.06 7.47 -2.99
CA LEU A 66 4.16 6.50 -3.00
C LEU A 66 5.49 7.16 -2.64
N GLN A 67 5.70 8.39 -3.11
CA GLN A 67 6.95 9.11 -2.84
C GLN A 67 7.11 9.48 -1.36
N MET A 68 6.05 9.46 -0.59
CA MET A 68 6.12 9.67 0.85
C MET A 68 6.68 8.46 1.59
N LEU A 69 6.74 7.30 0.95
CA LEU A 69 7.11 6.06 1.61
C LEU A 69 8.63 5.91 1.68
N PRO A 70 9.18 5.53 2.84
CA PRO A 70 10.63 5.34 2.97
C PRO A 70 11.24 4.36 1.98
N LEU A 71 10.45 3.37 1.53
CA LEU A 71 10.94 2.35 0.61
C LEU A 71 10.76 2.71 -0.86
N PHE A 72 10.29 3.93 -1.16
CA PHE A 72 9.94 4.30 -2.54
C PHE A 72 11.07 4.04 -3.54
N ASP A 73 12.31 4.30 -3.17
CA ASP A 73 13.44 4.16 -4.08
C ASP A 73 13.71 2.71 -4.48
N PHE A 74 13.14 1.75 -3.74
CA PHE A 74 13.28 0.33 -4.04
C PHE A 74 12.09 -0.24 -4.78
N PHE A 75 11.08 0.59 -5.09
CA PHE A 75 9.84 0.13 -5.71
C PHE A 75 9.97 0.06 -7.23
N GLN A 76 9.46 -1.04 -7.78
CA GLN A 76 9.08 -1.12 -9.19
C GLN A 76 7.57 -1.32 -9.14
N PHE A 77 6.80 -0.40 -9.73
CA PHE A 77 5.37 -0.42 -9.50
C PHE A 77 4.55 -0.18 -10.75
N ASP A 78 3.33 -0.72 -10.73
CA ASP A 78 2.31 -0.47 -11.73
C ASP A 78 1.06 0.01 -11.02
N ILE A 79 0.35 0.95 -11.63
CA ILE A 79 -0.84 1.57 -11.05
C ILE A 79 -2.04 1.22 -11.92
N PHE A 80 -3.11 0.71 -11.28
CA PHE A 80 -4.35 0.32 -11.96
C PHE A 80 -5.51 1.08 -11.35
N LYS A 81 -6.22 1.85 -12.16
CA LYS A 81 -7.44 2.52 -11.70
C LYS A 81 -8.52 1.46 -11.50
N LEU A 82 -9.12 1.45 -10.32
CA LEU A 82 -10.16 0.47 -10.02
C LEU A 82 -11.53 0.99 -10.45
N THR A 83 -12.31 0.11 -11.10
CA THR A 83 -13.69 0.44 -11.44
C THR A 83 -14.55 0.38 -10.19
N PHE A 84 -14.37 -0.67 -9.39
CA PHE A 84 -15.00 -0.76 -8.08
C PHE A 84 -14.20 -1.74 -7.21
N ASN A 85 -14.41 -1.65 -5.91
CA ASN A 85 -13.72 -2.46 -4.94
C ASN A 85 -14.73 -2.88 -3.88
N ASN A 86 -15.18 -4.13 -3.96
CA ASN A 86 -16.12 -4.68 -2.99
C ASN A 86 -15.34 -5.33 -1.86
N GLN A 87 -15.61 -4.88 -0.66
CA GLN A 87 -14.93 -5.41 0.52
C GLN A 87 -15.94 -5.81 1.57
N VAL A 88 -15.63 -6.88 2.28
CA VAL A 88 -16.41 -7.25 3.44
C VAL A 88 -15.96 -6.37 4.59
N VAL A 89 -16.90 -5.60 5.15
CA VAL A 89 -16.59 -4.77 6.30
C VAL A 89 -16.74 -5.64 7.54
N ALA A 90 -15.67 -5.74 8.31
CA ALA A 90 -15.72 -6.51 9.53
C ALA A 90 -16.69 -5.87 10.50
N MET A 91 -17.66 -6.64 10.96
CA MET A 91 -18.65 -6.17 11.90
C MET A 91 -18.31 -6.72 13.27
N PRO A 92 -18.15 -5.85 14.23
CA PRO A 92 -17.79 -6.33 15.58
C PRO A 92 -18.80 -7.31 16.12
N ALA A 93 -20.03 -7.12 15.74
CA ALA A 93 -21.09 -7.96 16.24
C ALA A 93 -21.12 -9.32 15.65
N ILE A 94 -20.36 -9.50 14.68
CA ILE A 94 -20.31 -10.80 14.10
C ILE A 94 -19.93 -11.78 15.12
N SER A 95 -19.65 -11.22 15.76
CA SER A 95 -19.41 -11.98 16.63
C SER A 95 -20.35 -12.73 17.30
N LEU A 96 -20.74 -12.39 16.51
CA LEU A 96 -21.37 -12.87 16.79
C LEU A 96 -21.60 -13.65 17.34
N ASN A 97 -21.51 -13.68 17.35
CA ASN A 97 -22.00 -14.19 17.84
C ASN A 97 -22.12 -14.60 18.15
#